data_90fc53d8a1ad016d20b69abf47590b17
#
_entry.id   90fc53d8a1ad016d20b69abf47590b17
#
_cell.length_a   1.000
_cell.length_b   1.000
_cell.length_c   1.000
_cell.angle_alpha   90.00
_cell.angle_beta   90.00
_cell.angle_gamma   90.00
#
_symmetry.space_group_name_H-M   'P 1'
#
loop_
_entity.id
_entity.type
_entity.pdbx_description
1 polymer ?
#
loop_
_entity_poly.entity_id
_entity_poly.type
_entity_poly.pdbx_seq_one_letter_code
_entity_poly.pdbx_strand_id
1 'polypeptide(L)'
;MRVHIAKDGQTGKPRGFAFVEFKTAEGALKAVQSTGMDVGGRQVRVSLAPERDGSGLKRGAPGGEGGGHGGPPRKRMETHPLMMRSADCWFCLSSPKVEKHLVVSIGEEVYVALAKGPLIPEHVLILPITHYPAGSQLPDNVWDEVEKYKESLTRCFKEKLGKGLVFYERATAVKSIQSHCHIQAVPVPLDREEGFADHIRGCGARLNMEFEPRPDWREDDGLQREQYVIFESSVPRSTLLHLVPQGHRHPLNFAREVVARLLDMPERADWKNCALSLEEEEEMAKSF
;
A
#
# COMPACT_ATOMS: atom_id res chain seq x y z
N MET A 1 25.21 9.74 -17.00
CA MET A 1 24.46 10.61 -16.08
C MET A 1 24.21 11.93 -16.80
N ARG A 2 22.95 12.36 -16.86
CA ARG A 2 22.56 13.67 -17.39
C ARG A 2 21.85 14.45 -16.29
N VAL A 3 22.07 15.78 -16.25
CA VAL A 3 21.42 16.64 -15.27
C VAL A 3 20.69 17.75 -16.00
N HIS A 4 19.42 17.94 -15.69
CA HIS A 4 18.58 19.00 -16.24
C HIS A 4 18.03 19.86 -15.10
N ILE A 5 18.54 21.10 -14.99
CA ILE A 5 18.07 22.07 -14.00
C ILE A 5 16.80 22.74 -14.54
N ALA A 6 15.70 22.62 -13.78
CA ALA A 6 14.46 23.27 -14.14
C ALA A 6 14.58 24.80 -13.97
N LYS A 7 14.26 25.54 -15.03
CA LYS A 7 14.28 27.02 -15.05
C LYS A 7 12.88 27.55 -15.32
N ASP A 8 12.61 28.69 -14.77
CA ASP A 8 11.38 29.43 -15.06
C ASP A 8 11.41 29.94 -16.50
N GLY A 9 10.33 29.73 -17.24
CA GLY A 9 10.26 30.04 -18.66
C GLY A 9 10.25 31.53 -19.03
N GLN A 10 9.89 32.41 -18.08
CA GLN A 10 9.83 33.86 -18.29
C GLN A 10 11.09 34.55 -17.77
N THR A 11 11.60 34.13 -16.62
CA THR A 11 12.71 34.79 -15.95
C THR A 11 14.05 34.11 -16.15
N GLY A 12 14.08 32.87 -16.68
CA GLY A 12 15.29 32.06 -16.85
C GLY A 12 15.92 31.58 -15.53
N LYS A 13 15.38 31.96 -14.38
CA LYS A 13 15.93 31.62 -13.06
C LYS A 13 15.68 30.14 -12.71
N PRO A 14 16.63 29.49 -11.99
CA PRO A 14 16.41 28.14 -11.50
C PRO A 14 15.21 28.04 -10.55
N ARG A 15 14.36 27.03 -10.72
CA ARG A 15 13.18 26.77 -9.91
C ARG A 15 13.47 26.00 -8.61
N GLY A 16 14.75 25.77 -8.30
CA GLY A 16 15.17 25.08 -7.09
C GLY A 16 15.12 23.53 -7.15
N PHE A 17 14.92 22.96 -8.35
CA PHE A 17 14.97 21.51 -8.53
C PHE A 17 15.61 21.14 -9.89
N ALA A 18 16.12 19.90 -9.98
CA ALA A 18 16.74 19.35 -11.17
C ALA A 18 16.29 17.91 -11.39
N PHE A 19 16.30 17.45 -12.63
CA PHE A 19 16.16 16.05 -12.99
C PHE A 19 17.54 15.46 -13.29
N VAL A 20 17.80 14.29 -12.73
CA VAL A 20 19.07 13.54 -12.94
C VAL A 20 18.73 12.20 -13.56
N GLU A 21 19.26 11.95 -14.76
CA GLU A 21 19.12 10.68 -15.45
C GLU A 21 20.37 9.82 -15.17
N PHE A 22 20.19 8.69 -14.53
CA PHE A 22 21.26 7.74 -14.24
C PHE A 22 21.43 6.72 -15.38
N LYS A 23 22.61 6.18 -15.55
CA LYS A 23 22.88 5.13 -16.56
C LYS A 23 22.31 3.77 -16.16
N THR A 24 22.09 3.54 -14.87
CA THR A 24 21.58 2.28 -14.30
C THR A 24 20.51 2.56 -13.26
N ALA A 25 19.56 1.67 -13.13
CA ALA A 25 18.54 1.72 -12.08
C ALA A 25 19.14 1.69 -10.66
N GLU A 26 20.20 0.89 -10.48
CA GLU A 26 20.95 0.83 -9.21
C GLU A 26 21.52 2.19 -8.81
N GLY A 27 22.06 2.94 -9.76
CA GLY A 27 22.57 4.30 -9.52
C GLY A 27 21.47 5.28 -9.10
N ALA A 28 20.28 5.16 -9.69
CA ALA A 28 19.11 5.96 -9.31
C ALA A 28 18.62 5.61 -7.89
N LEU A 29 18.57 4.32 -7.55
CA LEU A 29 18.17 3.85 -6.22
C LEU A 29 19.15 4.32 -5.14
N LYS A 30 20.46 4.23 -5.37
CA LYS A 30 21.47 4.77 -4.44
C LYS A 30 21.30 6.28 -4.22
N ALA A 31 20.98 7.03 -5.27
CA ALA A 31 20.74 8.47 -5.15
C ALA A 31 19.50 8.77 -4.30
N VAL A 32 18.41 8.00 -4.44
CA VAL A 32 17.20 8.15 -3.61
C VAL A 32 17.49 7.82 -2.14
N GLN A 33 18.33 6.82 -1.88
CA GLN A 33 18.79 6.48 -0.52
C GLN A 33 19.64 7.58 0.12
N SER A 34 20.29 8.42 -0.69
CA SER A 34 21.11 9.55 -0.25
C SER A 34 20.32 10.84 -0.05
N THR A 35 19.00 10.78 0.10
CA THR A 35 18.16 11.95 0.36
C THR A 35 18.60 12.63 1.67
N GLY A 36 18.60 13.97 1.69
CA GLY A 36 19.09 14.74 2.84
C GLY A 36 20.59 15.10 2.76
N MET A 37 21.29 14.79 1.66
CA MET A 37 22.66 15.28 1.43
C MET A 37 22.70 16.80 1.42
N ASP A 38 23.78 17.36 1.98
CA ASP A 38 24.10 18.77 1.81
C ASP A 38 24.78 19.02 0.47
N VAL A 39 24.19 19.92 -0.33
CA VAL A 39 24.78 20.39 -1.58
C VAL A 39 24.87 21.91 -1.52
N GLY A 40 26.08 22.42 -1.27
CA GLY A 40 26.33 23.85 -1.19
C GLY A 40 25.61 24.56 -0.04
N GLY A 41 25.56 23.92 1.14
CA GLY A 41 24.92 24.46 2.35
C GLY A 41 23.37 24.28 2.36
N ARG A 42 22.83 23.43 1.47
CA ARG A 42 21.38 23.13 1.43
C ARG A 42 21.14 21.64 1.39
N GLN A 43 20.26 21.17 2.23
CA GLN A 43 19.80 19.77 2.17
C GLN A 43 18.93 19.55 0.93
N VAL A 44 19.33 18.59 0.09
CA VAL A 44 18.58 18.22 -1.10
C VAL A 44 17.74 16.96 -0.83
N ARG A 45 16.51 16.99 -1.34
CA ARG A 45 15.63 15.84 -1.34
C ARG A 45 15.70 15.18 -2.71
N VAL A 46 15.94 13.87 -2.74
CA VAL A 46 15.99 13.06 -3.96
C VAL A 46 14.80 12.11 -3.98
N SER A 47 14.08 12.05 -5.11
CA SER A 47 12.97 11.12 -5.36
C SER A 47 12.99 10.68 -6.81
N LEU A 48 12.42 9.50 -7.10
CA LEU A 48 12.26 9.05 -8.48
C LEU A 48 11.33 10.01 -9.23
N ALA A 49 11.72 10.36 -10.46
CA ALA A 49 10.87 11.15 -11.36
C ALA A 49 9.88 10.20 -12.06
N PRO A 50 8.61 10.61 -12.26
CA PRO A 50 7.65 9.81 -13.02
C PRO A 50 8.13 9.65 -14.48
N GLU A 51 7.90 8.47 -15.06
CA GLU A 51 8.15 8.24 -16.48
C GLU A 51 7.38 9.25 -17.34
N ARG A 52 8.06 9.82 -18.34
CA ARG A 52 7.42 10.63 -19.37
C ARG A 52 6.98 9.71 -20.50
N ASP A 53 5.70 9.45 -20.57
CA ASP A 53 5.12 8.95 -21.81
C ASP A 53 5.40 9.94 -22.94
N GLY A 54 5.93 9.40 -24.04
CA GLY A 54 6.51 10.17 -25.17
C GLY A 54 5.51 10.95 -26.02
N SER A 55 4.50 11.65 -25.43
CA SER A 55 3.59 12.53 -26.15
C SER A 55 4.14 13.96 -26.19
N GLY A 56 4.80 14.30 -27.29
CA GLY A 56 5.42 15.60 -27.55
C GLY A 56 4.46 16.76 -27.45
N LEU A 57 4.65 17.63 -26.47
CA LEU A 57 4.01 18.94 -26.37
C LEU A 57 4.64 19.92 -27.37
N LYS A 58 3.96 20.19 -28.51
CA LYS A 58 4.22 21.36 -29.35
C LYS A 58 3.83 22.62 -28.56
N ARG A 59 4.82 23.50 -28.35
CA ARG A 59 4.62 24.82 -27.79
C ARG A 59 3.94 25.71 -28.85
N GLY A 60 2.76 26.25 -28.52
CA GLY A 60 2.14 27.36 -29.25
C GLY A 60 2.39 28.66 -28.50
N ALA A 61 2.86 29.69 -29.23
CA ALA A 61 3.13 31.03 -28.73
C ALA A 61 1.82 31.83 -28.49
N PRO A 62 1.86 32.89 -27.64
CA PRO A 62 0.68 33.68 -27.32
C PRO A 62 0.47 34.82 -28.36
N GLY A 63 -0.77 35.04 -28.70
CA GLY A 63 -1.16 36.24 -29.44
C GLY A 63 -2.63 36.23 -29.85
N GLY A 64 -3.42 37.22 -29.40
CA GLY A 64 -4.64 37.65 -30.10
C GLY A 64 -5.95 37.50 -29.31
N GLU A 65 -6.52 38.65 -29.04
CA GLU A 65 -7.83 38.92 -28.45
C GLU A 65 -9.02 38.40 -29.30
N GLY A 66 -10.13 38.04 -28.63
CA GLY A 66 -11.46 38.18 -29.24
C GLY A 66 -12.32 36.92 -29.37
N GLY A 67 -13.48 36.93 -28.73
CA GLY A 67 -14.70 36.29 -29.22
C GLY A 67 -15.00 34.89 -28.69
N GLY A 68 -16.04 34.83 -27.82
CA GLY A 68 -16.59 33.59 -27.28
C GLY A 68 -17.18 32.68 -28.34
N HIS A 69 -16.99 31.38 -28.10
CA HIS A 69 -17.91 30.31 -28.49
C HIS A 69 -17.50 29.07 -27.70
N GLY A 70 -18.50 28.40 -27.10
CA GLY A 70 -18.33 27.25 -26.26
C GLY A 70 -17.59 26.10 -26.93
N GLY A 71 -16.34 25.89 -26.50
CA GLY A 71 -15.58 24.69 -26.82
C GLY A 71 -15.90 23.59 -25.83
N PRO A 72 -15.74 22.30 -26.23
CA PRO A 72 -15.99 21.18 -25.33
C PRO A 72 -15.10 21.28 -24.09
N PRO A 73 -15.56 20.79 -22.90
CA PRO A 73 -14.82 20.95 -21.66
C PRO A 73 -13.42 20.35 -21.84
N ARG A 74 -12.40 21.19 -21.69
CA ARG A 74 -11.01 20.74 -21.60
C ARG A 74 -10.97 19.72 -20.48
N LYS A 75 -10.70 18.45 -20.79
CA LYS A 75 -10.34 17.45 -19.79
C LYS A 75 -9.23 18.06 -18.95
N ARG A 76 -9.60 18.48 -17.76
CA ARG A 76 -8.67 18.85 -16.69
C ARG A 76 -7.75 17.64 -16.59
N MET A 77 -6.48 17.78 -16.90
CA MET A 77 -5.48 16.77 -16.63
C MET A 77 -5.55 16.55 -15.13
N GLU A 78 -6.22 15.49 -14.73
CA GLU A 78 -6.20 15.04 -13.35
C GLU A 78 -4.75 14.65 -13.08
N THR A 79 -3.98 15.59 -12.52
CA THR A 79 -2.78 15.24 -11.77
C THR A 79 -3.27 14.27 -10.72
N HIS A 80 -2.94 12.99 -10.88
CA HIS A 80 -3.35 11.91 -9.99
C HIS A 80 -3.13 12.39 -8.56
N PRO A 81 -4.16 12.50 -7.71
CA PRO A 81 -4.03 13.02 -6.34
C PRO A 81 -3.07 12.19 -5.48
N LEU A 82 -2.72 11.00 -5.93
CA LEU A 82 -1.84 10.02 -5.30
C LEU A 82 -0.40 10.52 -5.11
N MET A 83 0.08 11.46 -5.94
CA MET A 83 1.46 11.96 -5.83
C MET A 83 1.70 13.03 -4.75
N MET A 84 0.68 13.59 -4.14
CA MET A 84 0.86 14.78 -3.29
C MET A 84 1.00 14.54 -1.79
N ARG A 85 0.90 13.31 -1.28
CA ARG A 85 0.91 13.06 0.18
C ARG A 85 1.76 11.89 0.67
N SER A 86 2.78 11.47 -0.07
CA SER A 86 3.72 10.45 0.44
C SER A 86 4.44 10.88 1.73
N ALA A 87 4.63 12.17 1.92
CA ALA A 87 5.36 12.71 3.08
C ALA A 87 4.67 12.47 4.44
N ASP A 88 3.35 12.28 4.44
CA ASP A 88 2.58 12.05 5.68
C ASP A 88 2.11 10.60 5.84
N CYS A 89 2.36 9.74 4.87
CA CYS A 89 1.98 8.35 4.88
C CYS A 89 2.93 7.51 5.75
N TRP A 90 2.38 6.60 6.53
CA TRP A 90 3.16 5.67 7.38
C TRP A 90 3.77 4.50 6.60
N PHE A 91 3.32 4.30 5.36
CA PHE A 91 3.67 3.15 4.53
C PHE A 91 4.42 3.51 3.24
N CYS A 92 4.37 4.76 2.77
CA CYS A 92 5.18 5.14 1.60
C CYS A 92 6.67 5.10 1.95
N LEU A 93 7.47 4.31 1.21
CA LEU A 93 8.91 4.18 1.46
C LEU A 93 9.68 5.52 1.37
N SER A 94 9.13 6.51 0.65
CA SER A 94 9.66 7.88 0.57
C SER A 94 9.25 8.78 1.75
N SER A 95 8.35 8.31 2.62
CA SER A 95 7.90 9.08 3.78
C SER A 95 8.94 9.05 4.91
N PRO A 96 9.15 10.15 5.63
CA PRO A 96 9.95 10.13 6.85
C PRO A 96 9.30 9.35 8.01
N LYS A 97 7.99 9.03 7.89
CA LYS A 97 7.22 8.31 8.91
C LYS A 97 7.26 6.79 8.77
N VAL A 98 7.84 6.28 7.66
CA VAL A 98 7.93 4.83 7.46
C VAL A 98 8.92 4.20 8.43
N GLU A 99 8.50 3.12 9.05
CA GLU A 99 9.34 2.33 9.97
C GLU A 99 10.26 1.40 9.16
N LYS A 100 11.38 1.94 8.70
CA LYS A 100 12.31 1.25 7.77
C LYS A 100 12.90 -0.03 8.33
N HIS A 101 13.09 -0.09 9.65
CA HIS A 101 13.61 -1.27 10.35
C HIS A 101 12.66 -2.47 10.30
N LEU A 102 11.36 -2.24 10.04
CA LEU A 102 10.37 -3.30 9.86
C LEU A 102 10.29 -3.84 8.43
N VAL A 103 10.93 -3.21 7.45
CA VAL A 103 10.91 -3.64 6.05
C VAL A 103 11.81 -4.86 5.87
N VAL A 104 11.24 -5.98 5.42
CA VAL A 104 11.95 -7.26 5.29
C VAL A 104 12.21 -7.68 3.85
N SER A 105 11.43 -7.18 2.89
CA SER A 105 11.63 -7.45 1.46
C SER A 105 11.11 -6.31 0.61
N ILE A 106 11.81 -5.96 -0.46
CA ILE A 106 11.39 -4.95 -1.43
C ILE A 106 11.51 -5.56 -2.82
N GLY A 107 10.36 -5.60 -3.53
CA GLY A 107 10.26 -6.01 -4.91
C GLY A 107 10.27 -4.83 -5.89
N GLU A 108 9.65 -5.00 -7.06
CA GLU A 108 9.56 -3.96 -8.08
C GLU A 108 8.40 -2.99 -7.80
N GLU A 109 7.23 -3.50 -7.48
CA GLU A 109 6.00 -2.75 -7.24
C GLU A 109 5.49 -2.89 -5.79
N VAL A 110 5.93 -3.93 -5.08
CA VAL A 110 5.42 -4.33 -3.77
C VAL A 110 6.57 -4.53 -2.79
N TYR A 111 6.34 -4.26 -1.52
CA TYR A 111 7.26 -4.59 -0.44
C TYR A 111 6.55 -5.29 0.72
N VAL A 112 7.30 -5.99 1.53
CA VAL A 112 6.84 -6.67 2.74
C VAL A 112 7.50 -6.05 3.96
N ALA A 113 6.70 -5.79 4.98
CA ALA A 113 7.17 -5.31 6.27
C ALA A 113 6.53 -6.08 7.42
N LEU A 114 7.20 -6.20 8.54
CA LEU A 114 6.59 -6.67 9.78
C LEU A 114 5.53 -5.67 10.26
N ALA A 115 4.46 -6.17 10.85
CA ALA A 115 3.41 -5.32 11.38
C ALA A 115 3.88 -4.60 12.63
N LYS A 116 3.69 -3.28 12.71
CA LYS A 116 3.87 -2.55 13.98
C LYS A 116 2.80 -2.97 14.98
N GLY A 117 3.21 -3.40 16.17
CA GLY A 117 2.30 -4.03 17.14
C GLY A 117 1.68 -5.33 16.59
N PRO A 118 2.48 -6.35 16.25
CA PRO A 118 2.04 -7.55 15.55
C PRO A 118 1.11 -8.42 16.42
N LEU A 119 0.25 -9.24 15.80
CA LEU A 119 -0.51 -10.28 16.52
C LEU A 119 0.40 -11.37 17.05
N ILE A 120 1.34 -11.79 16.22
CA ILE A 120 2.42 -12.74 16.51
C ILE A 120 3.69 -12.22 15.83
N PRO A 121 4.89 -12.67 16.20
CA PRO A 121 6.14 -12.15 15.65
C PRO A 121 6.22 -12.19 14.11
N GLU A 122 5.63 -13.22 13.50
CA GLU A 122 5.63 -13.42 12.05
C GLU A 122 4.48 -12.72 11.31
N HIS A 123 3.75 -11.81 11.95
CA HIS A 123 2.70 -11.02 11.31
C HIS A 123 3.31 -9.99 10.36
N VAL A 124 3.09 -10.15 9.06
CA VAL A 124 3.62 -9.26 8.03
C VAL A 124 2.52 -8.52 7.27
N LEU A 125 2.91 -7.44 6.62
CA LEU A 125 2.12 -6.62 5.71
C LEU A 125 2.68 -6.76 4.31
N ILE A 126 1.82 -6.90 3.32
CA ILE A 126 2.14 -6.79 1.89
C ILE A 126 1.61 -5.44 1.43
N LEU A 127 2.50 -4.59 0.91
CA LEU A 127 2.19 -3.20 0.62
C LEU A 127 2.68 -2.79 -0.78
N PRO A 128 1.88 -2.10 -1.58
CA PRO A 128 2.38 -1.51 -2.81
C PRO A 128 3.36 -0.37 -2.50
N ILE A 129 4.43 -0.22 -3.31
CA ILE A 129 5.40 0.87 -3.19
C ILE A 129 4.73 2.20 -3.55
N THR A 130 3.94 2.20 -4.63
CA THR A 130 3.11 3.34 -5.02
C THR A 130 1.88 3.42 -4.10
N HIS A 131 1.48 4.64 -3.78
CA HIS A 131 0.39 4.89 -2.85
C HIS A 131 -0.97 4.62 -3.50
N TYR A 132 -1.56 3.47 -3.20
CA TYR A 132 -2.93 3.09 -3.55
C TYR A 132 -3.79 3.00 -2.27
N PRO A 133 -5.05 3.45 -2.29
CA PRO A 133 -5.90 3.44 -1.10
C PRO A 133 -6.41 2.05 -0.71
N ALA A 134 -6.53 1.12 -1.67
CA ALA A 134 -7.10 -0.20 -1.46
C ALA A 134 -6.63 -1.21 -2.51
N GLY A 135 -6.68 -2.50 -2.19
CA GLY A 135 -6.32 -3.60 -3.06
C GLY A 135 -7.16 -3.67 -4.34
N SER A 136 -8.46 -3.28 -4.26
CA SER A 136 -9.33 -3.19 -5.43
C SER A 136 -8.91 -2.14 -6.47
N GLN A 137 -7.98 -1.25 -6.12
CA GLN A 137 -7.49 -0.19 -7.00
C GLN A 137 -6.07 -0.45 -7.53
N LEU A 138 -5.47 -1.60 -7.19
CA LEU A 138 -4.14 -1.95 -7.67
C LEU A 138 -4.20 -2.32 -9.17
N PRO A 139 -3.28 -1.81 -10.00
CA PRO A 139 -3.10 -2.31 -11.37
C PRO A 139 -2.72 -3.80 -11.37
N ASP A 140 -2.96 -4.48 -12.48
CA ASP A 140 -2.72 -5.91 -12.59
C ASP A 140 -1.26 -6.31 -12.35
N ASN A 141 -0.30 -5.53 -12.87
CA ASN A 141 1.13 -5.79 -12.65
C ASN A 141 1.51 -5.71 -11.15
N VAL A 142 0.91 -4.79 -10.39
CA VAL A 142 1.13 -4.67 -8.94
C VAL A 142 0.47 -5.84 -8.21
N TRP A 143 -0.76 -6.21 -8.64
CA TRP A 143 -1.48 -7.33 -8.05
C TRP A 143 -0.78 -8.67 -8.31
N ASP A 144 -0.24 -8.87 -9.50
CA ASP A 144 0.56 -10.07 -9.82
C ASP A 144 1.75 -10.24 -8.88
N GLU A 145 2.37 -9.15 -8.47
CA GLU A 145 3.46 -9.21 -7.49
C GLU A 145 2.95 -9.45 -6.06
N VAL A 146 1.77 -8.90 -5.70
CA VAL A 146 1.10 -9.24 -4.43
C VAL A 146 0.84 -10.75 -4.35
N GLU A 147 0.29 -11.36 -5.41
CA GLU A 147 0.02 -12.80 -5.43
C GLU A 147 1.31 -13.63 -5.31
N LYS A 148 2.40 -13.24 -5.98
CA LYS A 148 3.72 -13.89 -5.83
C LYS A 148 4.22 -13.84 -4.38
N TYR A 149 4.02 -12.72 -3.69
CA TYR A 149 4.37 -12.61 -2.26
C TYR A 149 3.46 -13.47 -1.40
N LYS A 150 2.13 -13.50 -1.66
CA LYS A 150 1.20 -14.38 -0.94
C LYS A 150 1.60 -15.87 -1.08
N GLU A 151 1.90 -16.30 -2.30
CA GLU A 151 2.34 -17.67 -2.57
C GLU A 151 3.66 -18.02 -1.88
N SER A 152 4.63 -17.08 -1.96
CA SER A 152 5.96 -17.27 -1.35
C SER A 152 5.89 -17.33 0.17
N LEU A 153 5.11 -16.44 0.81
CA LEU A 153 4.88 -16.45 2.24
C LEU A 153 4.14 -17.71 2.69
N THR A 154 3.10 -18.12 1.95
CA THR A 154 2.35 -19.35 2.24
C THR A 154 3.27 -20.57 2.23
N ARG A 155 4.11 -20.70 1.20
CA ARG A 155 5.09 -21.78 1.13
C ARG A 155 6.11 -21.71 2.26
N CYS A 156 6.67 -20.53 2.52
CA CYS A 156 7.66 -20.32 3.57
C CYS A 156 7.12 -20.71 4.96
N PHE A 157 5.94 -20.21 5.34
CA PHE A 157 5.37 -20.50 6.66
C PHE A 157 4.94 -21.96 6.80
N LYS A 158 4.45 -22.59 5.71
CA LYS A 158 4.15 -24.02 5.71
C LYS A 158 5.41 -24.86 5.90
N GLU A 159 6.47 -24.57 5.16
CA GLU A 159 7.72 -25.35 5.19
C GLU A 159 8.52 -25.14 6.48
N LYS A 160 8.58 -23.89 6.98
CA LYS A 160 9.42 -23.53 8.11
C LYS A 160 8.71 -23.69 9.46
N LEU A 161 7.42 -23.39 9.52
CA LEU A 161 6.67 -23.33 10.76
C LEU A 161 5.53 -24.37 10.86
N GLY A 162 5.21 -25.09 9.76
CA GLY A 162 4.06 -25.99 9.73
C GLY A 162 2.72 -25.26 9.91
N LYS A 163 2.65 -23.97 9.54
CA LYS A 163 1.47 -23.12 9.72
C LYS A 163 0.80 -22.85 8.37
N GLY A 164 -0.52 -22.64 8.40
CA GLY A 164 -1.26 -22.01 7.31
C GLY A 164 -1.13 -20.50 7.36
N LEU A 165 -1.72 -19.81 6.39
CA LEU A 165 -1.62 -18.35 6.28
C LEU A 165 -2.98 -17.76 5.93
N VAL A 166 -3.43 -16.80 6.72
CA VAL A 166 -4.63 -16.01 6.44
C VAL A 166 -4.25 -14.60 6.08
N PHE A 167 -4.97 -14.04 5.11
CA PHE A 167 -4.81 -12.67 4.67
C PHE A 167 -6.08 -11.88 4.97
N TYR A 168 -5.92 -10.61 5.25
CA TYR A 168 -7.06 -9.71 5.31
C TYR A 168 -6.71 -8.28 4.93
N GLU A 169 -7.67 -7.60 4.37
CA GLU A 169 -7.62 -6.17 4.10
C GLU A 169 -8.91 -5.51 4.58
N ARG A 170 -8.79 -4.30 5.04
CA ARG A 170 -9.90 -3.43 5.35
C ARG A 170 -9.79 -2.13 4.55
N ALA A 171 -10.58 -2.02 3.51
CA ALA A 171 -10.64 -0.86 2.63
C ALA A 171 -11.82 0.04 3.00
N THR A 172 -11.65 0.93 3.97
CA THR A 172 -12.73 1.80 4.47
C THR A 172 -12.62 3.25 4.03
N ALA A 173 -11.55 3.58 3.36
CA ALA A 173 -11.28 4.94 2.94
C ALA A 173 -10.83 4.99 1.47
N VAL A 174 -11.47 4.17 0.62
CA VAL A 174 -11.13 4.06 -0.82
C VAL A 174 -11.15 5.39 -1.58
N LYS A 175 -11.87 6.40 -1.05
CA LYS A 175 -11.90 7.77 -1.58
C LYS A 175 -10.91 8.70 -0.87
N SER A 176 -10.20 8.22 0.15
CA SER A 176 -9.27 9.03 0.94
C SER A 176 -7.84 8.78 0.51
N ILE A 177 -7.17 9.80 0.07
CA ILE A 177 -5.71 9.82 -0.16
C ILE A 177 -4.89 9.60 1.12
N GLN A 178 -5.49 9.48 2.28
CA GLN A 178 -4.81 9.19 3.54
C GLN A 178 -4.67 7.68 3.79
N SER A 179 -5.45 6.86 3.10
CA SER A 179 -5.36 5.40 3.20
C SER A 179 -4.29 4.88 2.24
N HIS A 180 -3.45 3.99 2.72
CA HIS A 180 -2.51 3.22 1.91
C HIS A 180 -2.88 1.75 2.02
N CYS A 181 -3.05 1.08 0.89
CA CYS A 181 -3.34 -0.34 0.84
C CYS A 181 -2.28 -1.14 1.60
N HIS A 182 -2.71 -2.00 2.50
CA HIS A 182 -1.84 -2.92 3.21
C HIS A 182 -2.62 -4.21 3.50
N ILE A 183 -2.19 -5.28 2.89
CA ILE A 183 -2.75 -6.61 3.08
C ILE A 183 -2.01 -7.23 4.26
N GLN A 184 -2.75 -7.57 5.29
CA GLN A 184 -2.22 -8.26 6.47
C GLN A 184 -2.05 -9.74 6.15
N ALA A 185 -0.94 -10.34 6.54
CA ALA A 185 -0.67 -11.76 6.39
C ALA A 185 -0.24 -12.34 7.74
N VAL A 186 -1.03 -13.26 8.27
CA VAL A 186 -0.86 -13.81 9.62
C VAL A 186 -0.79 -15.32 9.57
N PRO A 187 0.33 -15.94 9.97
CA PRO A 187 0.42 -17.39 10.14
C PRO A 187 -0.51 -17.89 11.24
N VAL A 188 -1.26 -18.94 10.93
CA VAL A 188 -2.19 -19.59 11.85
C VAL A 188 -1.96 -21.10 11.89
N PRO A 189 -2.31 -21.80 12.98
CA PRO A 189 -2.34 -23.26 12.99
C PRO A 189 -3.21 -23.80 11.85
N LEU A 190 -2.81 -24.90 11.21
CA LEU A 190 -3.50 -25.46 10.05
C LEU A 190 -4.96 -25.83 10.34
N ASP A 191 -5.24 -26.40 11.52
CA ASP A 191 -6.58 -26.75 11.97
C ASP A 191 -7.48 -25.50 12.15
N ARG A 192 -6.90 -24.36 12.45
CA ARG A 192 -7.63 -23.09 12.56
C ARG A 192 -7.89 -22.47 11.19
N GLU A 193 -7.02 -22.69 10.21
CA GLU A 193 -7.23 -22.23 8.85
C GLU A 193 -8.42 -22.96 8.19
N GLU A 194 -8.56 -24.26 8.39
CA GLU A 194 -9.69 -25.04 7.86
C GLU A 194 -11.06 -24.51 8.32
N GLY A 195 -11.18 -24.08 9.59
CA GLY A 195 -12.40 -23.51 10.16
C GLY A 195 -12.56 -21.99 9.96
N PHE A 196 -11.64 -21.35 9.25
CA PHE A 196 -11.57 -19.88 9.20
C PHE A 196 -12.82 -19.22 8.62
N ALA A 197 -13.40 -19.79 7.57
CA ALA A 197 -14.61 -19.25 6.94
C ALA A 197 -15.79 -19.17 7.91
N ASP A 198 -16.03 -20.21 8.67
CA ASP A 198 -17.12 -20.26 9.66
C ASP A 198 -16.83 -19.35 10.85
N HIS A 199 -15.56 -19.26 11.25
CA HIS A 199 -15.12 -18.32 12.29
C HIS A 199 -15.39 -16.87 11.88
N ILE A 200 -15.07 -16.46 10.63
CA ILE A 200 -15.34 -15.11 10.10
C ILE A 200 -16.84 -14.84 10.14
N ARG A 201 -17.68 -15.75 9.61
CA ARG A 201 -19.13 -15.60 9.60
C ARG A 201 -19.70 -15.48 11.00
N GLY A 202 -19.22 -16.30 11.94
CA GLY A 202 -19.63 -16.24 13.34
C GLY A 202 -19.23 -14.93 14.04
N CYS A 203 -18.07 -14.37 13.72
CA CYS A 203 -17.66 -13.05 14.20
C CYS A 203 -18.48 -11.93 13.56
N GLY A 204 -18.75 -12.00 12.26
CA GLY A 204 -19.55 -11.02 11.51
C GLY A 204 -20.99 -10.97 11.98
N ALA A 205 -21.62 -12.12 12.18
CA ALA A 205 -23.03 -12.23 12.59
C ALA A 205 -23.34 -11.45 13.88
N ARG A 206 -22.38 -11.37 14.80
CA ARG A 206 -22.52 -10.58 16.05
C ARG A 206 -22.64 -9.07 15.82
N LEU A 207 -22.22 -8.60 14.65
CA LEU A 207 -22.21 -7.18 14.25
C LEU A 207 -23.14 -6.92 13.04
N ASN A 208 -23.99 -7.90 12.67
CA ASN A 208 -24.81 -7.87 11.46
C ASN A 208 -23.99 -7.64 10.18
N MET A 209 -22.79 -8.23 10.13
CA MET A 209 -21.92 -8.23 8.96
C MET A 209 -22.01 -9.58 8.27
N GLU A 210 -22.52 -9.60 7.05
CA GLU A 210 -22.59 -10.81 6.22
C GLU A 210 -21.34 -10.91 5.35
N PHE A 211 -20.71 -12.08 5.36
CA PHE A 211 -19.52 -12.38 4.56
C PHE A 211 -19.85 -13.40 3.49
N GLU A 212 -19.74 -12.98 2.25
CA GLU A 212 -20.05 -13.81 1.08
C GLU A 212 -18.76 -14.31 0.39
N PRO A 213 -18.79 -15.51 -0.19
CA PRO A 213 -17.72 -15.98 -1.06
C PRO A 213 -17.57 -15.06 -2.27
N ARG A 214 -16.35 -14.58 -2.53
CA ARG A 214 -16.02 -13.71 -3.67
C ARG A 214 -14.64 -14.06 -4.22
N PRO A 215 -14.49 -15.23 -4.88
CA PRO A 215 -13.19 -15.65 -5.41
C PRO A 215 -12.64 -14.66 -6.46
N ASP A 216 -13.52 -14.10 -7.28
CA ASP A 216 -13.18 -13.22 -8.41
C ASP A 216 -13.43 -11.73 -8.07
N TRP A 217 -13.26 -11.35 -6.82
CA TRP A 217 -13.56 -10.00 -6.35
C TRP A 217 -12.79 -8.89 -7.08
N ARG A 218 -11.63 -9.19 -7.64
CA ARG A 218 -10.82 -8.24 -8.40
C ARG A 218 -11.43 -7.87 -9.76
N GLU A 219 -12.28 -8.72 -10.31
CA GLU A 219 -12.97 -8.49 -11.58
C GLU A 219 -14.20 -7.57 -11.43
N ASP A 220 -14.57 -7.24 -10.18
CA ASP A 220 -15.69 -6.36 -9.89
C ASP A 220 -15.25 -4.88 -9.88
N ASP A 221 -15.38 -4.21 -11.02
CA ASP A 221 -15.08 -2.78 -11.17
C ASP A 221 -15.85 -1.87 -10.18
N GLY A 222 -17.02 -2.31 -9.72
CA GLY A 222 -17.81 -1.60 -8.71
C GLY A 222 -17.08 -1.49 -7.38
N LEU A 223 -16.32 -2.50 -7.03
CA LEU A 223 -15.60 -2.60 -5.76
C LEU A 223 -14.52 -1.52 -5.57
N GLN A 224 -13.99 -0.95 -6.67
CA GLN A 224 -13.00 0.14 -6.60
C GLN A 224 -13.51 1.39 -5.87
N ARG A 225 -14.81 1.55 -5.74
CA ARG A 225 -15.46 2.71 -5.11
C ARG A 225 -16.13 2.40 -3.78
N GLU A 226 -16.21 1.10 -3.44
CA GLU A 226 -16.90 0.62 -2.25
C GLU A 226 -15.93 0.40 -1.09
N GLN A 227 -16.47 0.51 0.12
CA GLN A 227 -15.76 0.11 1.33
C GLN A 227 -16.01 -1.37 1.58
N TYR A 228 -14.95 -2.11 1.94
CA TYR A 228 -15.08 -3.54 2.19
C TYR A 228 -14.12 -4.03 3.27
N VAL A 229 -14.42 -5.20 3.78
CA VAL A 229 -13.52 -6.05 4.55
C VAL A 229 -13.42 -7.38 3.82
N ILE A 230 -12.20 -7.81 3.53
CA ILE A 230 -11.94 -9.07 2.84
C ILE A 230 -11.00 -9.94 3.68
N PHE A 231 -11.28 -11.24 3.67
CA PHE A 231 -10.44 -12.27 4.25
C PHE A 231 -10.15 -13.35 3.21
N GLU A 232 -8.94 -13.84 3.20
CA GLU A 232 -8.52 -14.96 2.36
C GLU A 232 -7.78 -15.99 3.21
N SER A 233 -8.01 -17.27 2.94
CA SER A 233 -7.19 -18.39 3.44
C SER A 233 -6.35 -18.98 2.34
N SER A 234 -5.18 -19.49 2.69
CA SER A 234 -4.26 -20.10 1.72
C SER A 234 -4.60 -21.54 1.42
N VAL A 235 -5.09 -22.29 2.41
CA VAL A 235 -5.40 -23.74 2.29
C VAL A 235 -6.63 -24.12 3.15
N PRO A 236 -7.79 -24.46 2.56
CA PRO A 236 -8.12 -24.29 1.14
C PRO A 236 -8.19 -22.82 0.76
N ARG A 237 -7.83 -22.49 -0.46
CA ARG A 237 -7.94 -21.09 -0.92
C ARG A 237 -9.42 -20.71 -0.93
N SER A 238 -9.77 -19.75 -0.10
CA SER A 238 -11.12 -19.19 -0.06
C SER A 238 -11.06 -17.69 0.21
N THR A 239 -12.02 -16.98 -0.35
CA THR A 239 -12.14 -15.52 -0.19
C THR A 239 -13.54 -15.19 0.29
N LEU A 240 -13.63 -14.46 1.39
CA LEU A 240 -14.87 -13.95 1.95
C LEU A 240 -14.81 -12.44 2.01
N LEU A 241 -15.84 -11.79 1.51
CA LEU A 241 -15.94 -10.34 1.42
C LEU A 241 -17.23 -9.84 2.05
N HIS A 242 -17.12 -8.75 2.80
CA HIS A 242 -18.24 -7.95 3.30
C HIS A 242 -18.16 -6.55 2.70
N LEU A 243 -19.22 -6.12 1.99
CA LEU A 243 -19.38 -4.73 1.57
C LEU A 243 -19.91 -3.91 2.74
N VAL A 244 -19.21 -2.82 3.05
CA VAL A 244 -19.64 -1.90 4.12
C VAL A 244 -20.64 -0.90 3.54
N PRO A 245 -21.93 -0.96 3.93
CA PRO A 245 -22.94 -0.04 3.41
C PRO A 245 -22.60 1.42 3.72
N GLN A 246 -22.93 2.33 2.80
CA GLN A 246 -22.71 3.76 3.00
C GLN A 246 -23.41 4.26 4.26
N GLY A 247 -22.69 5.03 5.07
CA GLY A 247 -23.20 5.55 6.35
C GLY A 247 -23.14 4.57 7.53
N HIS A 248 -22.82 3.30 7.29
CA HIS A 248 -22.61 2.34 8.36
C HIS A 248 -21.20 2.47 8.94
N ARG A 249 -21.13 2.29 10.26
CA ARG A 249 -19.84 2.21 10.98
C ARG A 249 -19.68 0.79 11.49
N HIS A 250 -18.53 0.19 11.19
CA HIS A 250 -18.09 -1.04 11.83
C HIS A 250 -16.80 -0.78 12.61
N PRO A 251 -16.47 -1.60 13.61
CA PRO A 251 -15.25 -1.41 14.39
C PRO A 251 -14.01 -1.39 13.50
N LEU A 252 -13.15 -0.41 13.71
CA LEU A 252 -11.94 -0.22 12.90
C LEU A 252 -10.98 -1.39 13.01
N ASN A 253 -11.00 -2.09 14.13
CA ASN A 253 -10.15 -3.24 14.42
C ASN A 253 -10.84 -4.58 14.14
N PHE A 254 -12.05 -4.60 13.55
CA PHE A 254 -12.83 -5.83 13.37
C PHE A 254 -12.03 -6.95 12.69
N ALA A 255 -11.39 -6.67 11.55
CA ALA A 255 -10.65 -7.69 10.82
C ALA A 255 -9.49 -8.28 11.66
N ARG A 256 -8.78 -7.42 12.37
CA ARG A 256 -7.72 -7.84 13.29
C ARG A 256 -8.29 -8.64 14.47
N GLU A 257 -9.45 -8.22 15.02
CA GLU A 257 -10.12 -8.92 16.11
C GLU A 257 -10.53 -10.34 15.70
N VAL A 258 -11.03 -10.53 14.46
CA VAL A 258 -11.35 -11.87 13.94
C VAL A 258 -10.14 -12.77 14.00
N VAL A 259 -8.98 -12.32 13.53
CA VAL A 259 -7.75 -13.12 13.53
C VAL A 259 -7.17 -13.27 14.94
N ALA A 260 -7.25 -12.25 15.79
CA ALA A 260 -6.84 -12.34 17.19
C ALA A 260 -7.64 -13.42 17.95
N ARG A 261 -8.96 -13.48 17.72
CA ARG A 261 -9.83 -14.54 18.31
C ARG A 261 -9.53 -15.92 17.74
N LEU A 262 -9.20 -16.02 16.45
CA LEU A 262 -8.78 -17.27 15.81
C LEU A 262 -7.51 -17.82 16.47
N LEU A 263 -6.63 -16.94 16.93
CA LEU A 263 -5.38 -17.28 17.62
C LEU A 263 -5.54 -17.41 19.15
N ASP A 264 -6.77 -17.34 19.69
CA ASP A 264 -7.06 -17.32 21.12
C ASP A 264 -6.37 -16.18 21.91
N MET A 265 -6.15 -15.02 21.23
CA MET A 265 -5.50 -13.80 21.74
C MET A 265 -6.37 -12.55 21.60
N PRO A 266 -7.63 -12.54 22.06
CA PRO A 266 -8.57 -11.43 21.81
C PRO A 266 -8.08 -10.08 22.36
N GLU A 267 -7.24 -10.07 23.40
CA GLU A 267 -6.62 -8.87 23.97
C GLU A 267 -5.67 -8.15 23.00
N ARG A 268 -5.17 -8.86 21.98
CA ARG A 268 -4.29 -8.32 20.93
C ARG A 268 -5.05 -7.70 19.74
N ALA A 269 -6.38 -7.63 19.82
CA ALA A 269 -7.21 -6.99 18.82
C ALA A 269 -6.89 -5.49 18.63
N ASP A 270 -6.52 -4.78 19.70
CA ASP A 270 -5.95 -3.43 19.57
C ASP A 270 -4.43 -3.53 19.43
N TRP A 271 -3.92 -3.08 18.28
CA TRP A 271 -2.49 -3.10 17.97
C TRP A 271 -1.63 -2.31 18.97
N LYS A 272 -2.21 -1.30 19.63
CA LYS A 272 -1.52 -0.51 20.64
C LYS A 272 -1.15 -1.33 21.87
N ASN A 273 -1.95 -2.35 22.18
CA ASN A 273 -1.65 -3.29 23.28
C ASN A 273 -0.52 -4.25 22.92
N CYS A 274 -0.10 -4.26 21.64
CA CYS A 274 0.97 -5.11 21.11
C CYS A 274 2.20 -4.30 20.72
N ALA A 275 2.24 -2.99 21.05
CA ALA A 275 3.35 -2.13 20.70
C ALA A 275 4.64 -2.64 21.36
N LEU A 276 5.68 -2.76 20.55
CA LEU A 276 7.02 -3.14 20.95
C LEU A 276 7.91 -1.90 21.03
N SER A 277 9.00 -1.96 21.76
CA SER A 277 10.06 -0.97 21.71
C SER A 277 10.82 -1.06 20.37
N LEU A 278 11.55 -0.02 20.01
CA LEU A 278 12.37 -0.03 18.79
C LEU A 278 13.37 -1.21 18.77
N GLU A 279 13.98 -1.49 19.90
CA GLU A 279 14.95 -2.59 20.05
C GLU A 279 14.29 -3.95 19.81
N GLU A 280 13.10 -4.18 20.38
CA GLU A 280 12.32 -5.39 20.15
C GLU A 280 11.84 -5.53 18.71
N GLU A 281 11.44 -4.43 18.07
CA GLU A 281 11.07 -4.41 16.64
C GLU A 281 12.27 -4.74 15.74
N GLU A 282 13.45 -4.19 16.04
CA GLU A 282 14.70 -4.49 15.30
C GLU A 282 15.15 -5.94 15.49
N GLU A 283 15.01 -6.49 16.69
CA GLU A 283 15.35 -7.89 16.96
C GLU A 283 14.37 -8.83 16.23
N MET A 284 13.08 -8.53 16.28
CA MET A 284 12.06 -9.25 15.53
C MET A 284 12.36 -9.23 14.03
N ALA A 285 12.75 -8.10 13.47
CA ALA A 285 13.10 -7.98 12.05
C ALA A 285 14.36 -8.77 11.66
N LYS A 286 15.34 -8.89 12.57
CA LYS A 286 16.55 -9.70 12.35
C LYS A 286 16.28 -11.20 12.43
N SER A 287 15.28 -11.60 13.22
CA SER A 287 14.92 -13.01 13.42
C SER A 287 13.98 -13.55 12.33
N PHE A 288 13.28 -12.67 11.61
CA PHE A 288 12.39 -13.02 10.51
C PHE A 288 13.17 -13.38 9.25
#